data_485e79f0f6a38a3256493d030df67d53
#
_entry.id   485e79f0f6a38a3256493d030df67d53
#
_cell.length_a   1.000
_cell.length_b   1.000
_cell.length_c   1.000
_cell.angle_alpha   90.00
_cell.angle_beta   90.00
_cell.angle_gamma   90.00
#
_symmetry.space_group_name_H-M   'P 1'
#
loop_
_entity.id
_entity.type
_entity.pdbx_description
1 polymer ?
#
loop_
_entity_poly.entity_id
_entity_poly.type
_entity_poly.pdbx_seq_one_letter_code
_entity_poly.pdbx_strand_id
1 'polypeptide(L)'
;MRSTTTVVYCSIDNLIGVSNKALAGFAEFLEGLGEANIPVVPVTTRSRLQFDATIRKFGFGHPFLAEGGCGVFLPEDYFHLKPPRSMRLGRFTCVPVASPQPAAAEMLELLAGETAIEVVALRTLSPRELSQNTALPQREAELLRQRDFDELFFFAGASDSDIQRFQQEASGKKAQIRPRGALWSLSVGANLSSCVRDLSHLYQRSFRANPLNVGIATSDEAAELFPVCDRCLLLSGRETGEVEAGRKCKRLPLLSPETWPLALEIILNRQF
;
A
#
# COMPACT_ATOMS: atom_id res chain seq x y z
N MET A 1 27.54 17.16 -11.68
CA MET A 1 26.83 16.41 -10.62
C MET A 1 25.76 15.57 -11.31
N ARG A 2 25.74 14.24 -11.14
CA ARG A 2 24.65 13.40 -11.64
C ARG A 2 23.38 13.77 -10.84
N SER A 3 22.37 14.30 -11.51
CA SER A 3 21.04 14.51 -10.91
C SER A 3 20.51 13.16 -10.47
N THR A 4 20.59 12.88 -9.19
CA THR A 4 20.03 11.64 -8.63
C THR A 4 18.54 11.90 -8.48
N THR A 5 17.75 11.26 -9.28
CA THR A 5 16.29 11.40 -9.27
C THR A 5 15.75 10.69 -8.04
N THR A 6 14.81 11.30 -7.36
CA THR A 6 14.18 10.71 -6.16
C THR A 6 12.77 10.22 -6.52
N VAL A 7 12.35 9.11 -5.92
CA VAL A 7 10.96 8.60 -5.94
C VAL A 7 10.52 8.40 -4.51
N VAL A 8 9.38 8.97 -4.14
CA VAL A 8 8.81 8.88 -2.79
C VAL A 8 7.71 7.84 -2.78
N TYR A 9 7.86 6.78 -2.00
CA TYR A 9 6.83 5.78 -1.69
C TYR A 9 6.17 6.14 -0.38
N CYS A 10 4.91 6.54 -0.40
CA CYS A 10 4.19 6.99 0.78
C CYS A 10 3.06 6.03 1.13
N SER A 11 3.15 5.35 2.27
CA SER A 11 2.03 4.58 2.80
C SER A 11 0.95 5.53 3.31
N ILE A 12 -0.29 5.35 2.85
CA ILE A 12 -1.32 6.37 3.02
C ILE A 12 -2.53 5.90 3.83
N ASP A 13 -2.66 4.61 4.13
CA ASP A 13 -3.88 4.08 4.76
C ASP A 13 -4.10 4.68 6.16
N ASN A 14 -3.06 4.71 6.98
CA ASN A 14 -3.12 5.32 8.30
C ASN A 14 -3.17 6.86 8.27
N LEU A 15 -2.80 7.48 7.15
CA LEU A 15 -2.91 8.94 6.96
C LEU A 15 -4.34 9.34 6.61
N ILE A 16 -5.01 8.55 5.77
CA ILE A 16 -6.38 8.84 5.30
C ILE A 16 -7.42 8.54 6.39
N GLY A 17 -7.15 7.56 7.26
CA GLY A 17 -8.03 7.17 8.37
C GLY A 17 -7.89 8.02 9.63
N VAL A 18 -6.83 8.82 9.76
CA VAL A 18 -6.57 9.71 10.90
C VAL A 18 -7.13 11.11 10.62
N SER A 19 -7.33 11.90 11.67
CA SER A 19 -7.95 13.22 11.61
C SER A 19 -7.39 14.13 10.51
N ASN A 20 -8.17 15.13 10.08
CA ASN A 20 -7.73 16.19 9.15
C ASN A 20 -6.40 16.87 9.57
N LYS A 21 -5.99 16.76 10.84
CA LYS A 21 -4.70 17.27 11.33
C LYS A 21 -3.50 16.54 10.77
N ALA A 22 -3.58 15.20 10.56
CA ALA A 22 -2.48 14.42 9.96
C ALA A 22 -2.26 14.76 8.47
N LEU A 23 -3.29 15.30 7.82
CA LEU A 23 -3.26 15.72 6.42
C LEU A 23 -3.06 17.23 6.25
N ALA A 24 -2.96 17.98 7.35
CA ALA A 24 -2.64 19.41 7.26
C ALA A 24 -1.24 19.60 6.64
N GLY A 25 -1.14 20.34 5.55
CA GLY A 25 0.10 20.55 4.79
C GLY A 25 0.45 19.39 3.81
N PHE A 26 -0.36 18.33 3.72
CA PHE A 26 -0.06 17.22 2.80
C PHE A 26 -0.24 17.63 1.33
N ALA A 27 -1.20 18.50 1.03
CA ALA A 27 -1.40 19.01 -0.32
C ALA A 27 -0.20 19.85 -0.77
N GLU A 28 0.27 20.75 0.09
CA GLU A 28 1.45 21.60 -0.15
C GLU A 28 2.73 20.76 -0.27
N PHE A 29 2.84 19.67 0.49
CA PHE A 29 3.93 18.69 0.35
C PHE A 29 3.92 18.02 -1.03
N LEU A 30 2.74 17.59 -1.52
CA LEU A 30 2.62 16.99 -2.85
C LEU A 30 2.94 18.00 -3.96
N GLU A 31 2.49 19.24 -3.81
CA GLU A 31 2.77 20.34 -4.75
C GLU A 31 4.28 20.65 -4.80
N GLY A 32 4.94 20.81 -3.65
CA GLY A 32 6.38 21.08 -3.58
C GLY A 32 7.24 19.95 -4.16
N LEU A 33 6.85 18.68 -3.99
CA LEU A 33 7.51 17.57 -4.66
C LEU A 33 7.24 17.56 -6.17
N GLY A 34 6.03 17.93 -6.59
CA GLY A 34 5.65 18.08 -7.99
C GLY A 34 6.49 19.16 -8.71
N GLU A 35 6.69 20.34 -8.10
CA GLU A 35 7.55 21.41 -8.60
C GLU A 35 9.01 20.94 -8.76
N ALA A 36 9.47 20.08 -7.84
CA ALA A 36 10.80 19.47 -7.90
C ALA A 36 10.88 18.28 -8.88
N ASN A 37 9.80 17.92 -9.58
CA ASN A 37 9.67 16.73 -10.42
C ASN A 37 9.99 15.43 -9.68
N ILE A 38 9.62 15.34 -8.42
CA ILE A 38 9.77 14.14 -7.58
C ILE A 38 8.42 13.42 -7.52
N PRO A 39 8.27 12.24 -8.14
CA PRO A 39 7.03 11.50 -8.10
C PRO A 39 6.75 10.93 -6.72
N VAL A 40 5.49 11.07 -6.27
CA VAL A 40 4.98 10.43 -5.06
C VAL A 40 4.13 9.23 -5.47
N VAL A 41 4.53 8.05 -5.02
CA VAL A 41 3.90 6.76 -5.25
C VAL A 41 3.14 6.35 -4.00
N PRO A 42 1.81 6.47 -3.97
CA PRO A 42 1.03 5.96 -2.86
C PRO A 42 1.15 4.43 -2.73
N VAL A 43 1.29 3.97 -1.48
CA VAL A 43 1.23 2.56 -1.11
C VAL A 43 0.00 2.36 -0.26
N THR A 44 -0.88 1.44 -0.66
CA THR A 44 -2.17 1.23 0.02
C THR A 44 -2.58 -0.23 0.05
N THR A 45 -3.33 -0.60 1.07
CA THR A 45 -4.01 -1.90 1.18
C THR A 45 -5.39 -1.88 0.54
N ARG A 46 -5.87 -0.71 0.13
CA ARG A 46 -7.15 -0.53 -0.57
C ARG A 46 -7.08 -1.10 -1.97
N SER A 47 -8.23 -1.51 -2.50
CA SER A 47 -8.34 -1.86 -3.90
C SER A 47 -8.21 -0.61 -4.79
N ARG A 48 -7.92 -0.83 -6.05
CA ARG A 48 -7.90 0.22 -7.08
C ARG A 48 -9.19 1.06 -7.06
N LEU A 49 -10.34 0.42 -6.90
CA LEU A 49 -11.64 1.12 -6.91
C LEU A 49 -11.87 1.95 -5.65
N GLN A 50 -11.47 1.45 -4.49
CA GLN A 50 -11.51 2.22 -3.25
C GLN A 50 -10.55 3.42 -3.30
N PHE A 51 -9.37 3.22 -3.91
CA PHE A 51 -8.35 4.25 -3.96
C PHE A 51 -8.65 5.36 -4.98
N ASP A 52 -9.48 5.10 -5.99
CA ASP A 52 -9.81 6.07 -7.04
C ASP A 52 -10.41 7.40 -6.50
N ALA A 53 -11.21 7.33 -5.44
CA ALA A 53 -11.72 8.53 -4.76
C ALA A 53 -10.60 9.35 -4.10
N THR A 54 -9.59 8.67 -3.53
CA THR A 54 -8.41 9.28 -2.92
C THR A 54 -7.51 9.93 -3.98
N ILE A 55 -7.30 9.26 -5.11
CA ILE A 55 -6.58 9.81 -6.26
C ILE A 55 -7.19 11.15 -6.67
N ARG A 56 -8.52 11.20 -6.81
CA ARG A 56 -9.23 12.44 -7.19
C ARG A 56 -9.13 13.53 -6.13
N LYS A 57 -9.22 13.16 -4.86
CA LYS A 57 -9.16 14.11 -3.74
C LYS A 57 -7.81 14.82 -3.63
N PHE A 58 -6.71 14.09 -3.82
CA PHE A 58 -5.35 14.60 -3.64
C PHE A 58 -4.61 14.89 -4.96
N GLY A 59 -5.26 14.66 -6.11
CA GLY A 59 -4.64 14.93 -7.40
C GLY A 59 -3.47 14.01 -7.74
N PHE A 60 -3.41 12.79 -7.19
CA PHE A 60 -2.34 11.86 -7.51
C PHE A 60 -2.31 11.53 -9.01
N GLY A 61 -1.27 11.98 -9.70
CA GLY A 61 -1.03 11.72 -11.12
C GLY A 61 0.05 10.67 -11.41
N HIS A 62 0.64 10.09 -10.37
CA HIS A 62 1.72 9.10 -10.45
C HIS A 62 1.23 7.67 -10.25
N PRO A 63 2.07 6.65 -10.53
CA PRO A 63 1.77 5.27 -10.19
C PRO A 63 1.43 5.07 -8.71
N PHE A 64 0.71 3.99 -8.39
CA PHE A 64 0.45 3.59 -7.02
C PHE A 64 0.55 2.06 -6.86
N LEU A 65 0.79 1.61 -5.63
CA LEU A 65 0.82 0.21 -5.25
C LEU A 65 -0.43 -0.11 -4.44
N ALA A 66 -1.21 -1.11 -4.88
CA ALA A 66 -2.48 -1.44 -4.24
C ALA A 66 -2.50 -2.85 -3.65
N GLU A 67 -3.52 -3.08 -2.81
CA GLU A 67 -3.80 -4.36 -2.17
C GLU A 67 -2.56 -4.95 -1.46
N GLY A 68 -1.81 -4.05 -0.76
CA GLY A 68 -0.66 -4.46 0.04
C GLY A 68 0.51 -5.05 -0.75
N GLY A 69 0.74 -4.57 -1.97
CA GLY A 69 1.82 -5.05 -2.84
C GLY A 69 1.42 -6.19 -3.76
N CYS A 70 0.13 -6.26 -4.12
CA CYS A 70 -0.37 -7.21 -5.10
C CYS A 70 -0.15 -6.75 -6.54
N GLY A 71 -0.08 -5.44 -6.79
CA GLY A 71 0.12 -4.91 -8.13
C GLY A 71 0.57 -3.45 -8.15
N VAL A 72 1.22 -3.09 -9.25
CA VAL A 72 1.62 -1.72 -9.60
C VAL A 72 0.63 -1.17 -10.62
N PHE A 73 -0.03 -0.08 -10.29
CA PHE A 73 -0.99 0.58 -11.16
C PHE A 73 -0.39 1.86 -11.73
N LEU A 74 -0.36 1.95 -13.05
CA LEU A 74 0.21 3.06 -13.79
C LEU A 74 -0.92 3.85 -14.46
N PRO A 75 -0.95 5.18 -14.36
CA PRO A 75 -1.79 5.99 -15.22
C PRO A 75 -1.54 5.66 -16.70
N GLU A 76 -2.54 5.87 -17.56
CA GLU A 76 -2.39 5.63 -18.99
C GLU A 76 -1.21 6.46 -19.55
N ASP A 77 -0.38 5.84 -20.37
CA ASP A 77 0.78 6.47 -21.03
C ASP A 77 1.81 7.12 -20.09
N TYR A 78 1.82 6.75 -18.80
CA TYR A 78 2.77 7.32 -17.81
C TYR A 78 4.24 7.05 -18.19
N PHE A 79 4.55 5.87 -18.70
CA PHE A 79 5.86 5.54 -19.26
C PHE A 79 5.75 5.31 -20.76
N HIS A 80 6.72 5.81 -21.53
CA HIS A 80 6.74 5.64 -22.99
C HIS A 80 6.75 4.17 -23.45
N LEU A 81 7.29 3.27 -22.63
CA LEU A 81 7.33 1.84 -22.92
C LEU A 81 6.34 1.08 -22.04
N LYS A 82 5.50 0.29 -22.68
CA LYS A 82 4.59 -0.60 -21.99
C LYS A 82 5.39 -1.63 -21.16
N PRO A 83 5.14 -1.75 -19.85
CA PRO A 83 5.81 -2.76 -19.03
C PRO A 83 5.48 -4.17 -19.49
N PRO A 84 6.45 -5.12 -19.43
CA PRO A 84 6.17 -6.53 -19.73
C PRO A 84 5.14 -7.08 -18.72
N ARG A 85 4.34 -8.07 -19.16
CA ARG A 85 3.29 -8.73 -18.35
C ARG A 85 2.21 -7.79 -17.81
N SER A 86 2.10 -6.57 -18.36
CA SER A 86 1.06 -5.64 -17.94
C SER A 86 -0.28 -5.97 -18.58
N MET A 87 -1.35 -5.67 -17.85
CA MET A 87 -2.74 -5.81 -18.26
C MET A 87 -3.50 -4.50 -18.03
N ARG A 88 -4.63 -4.31 -18.73
CA ARG A 88 -5.48 -3.15 -18.48
C ARG A 88 -6.52 -3.48 -17.41
N LEU A 89 -6.57 -2.66 -16.35
CA LEU A 89 -7.59 -2.71 -15.31
C LEU A 89 -8.26 -1.33 -15.17
N GLY A 90 -9.45 -1.20 -15.73
CA GLY A 90 -10.12 0.10 -15.84
C GLY A 90 -9.30 1.09 -16.67
N ARG A 91 -9.01 2.25 -16.09
CA ARG A 91 -8.18 3.31 -16.71
C ARG A 91 -6.68 3.18 -16.46
N PHE A 92 -6.25 2.11 -15.80
CA PHE A 92 -4.85 1.90 -15.44
C PHE A 92 -4.23 0.76 -16.24
N THR A 93 -2.94 0.87 -16.50
CA THR A 93 -2.08 -0.25 -16.86
C THR A 93 -1.57 -0.87 -15.55
N CYS A 94 -1.90 -2.13 -15.30
CA CYS A 94 -1.47 -2.86 -14.11
C CYS A 94 -0.31 -3.81 -14.44
N VAL A 95 0.73 -3.78 -13.63
CA VAL A 95 1.78 -4.81 -13.57
C VAL A 95 1.47 -5.70 -12.38
N PRO A 96 0.86 -6.88 -12.58
CA PRO A 96 0.49 -7.77 -11.48
C PRO A 96 1.73 -8.41 -10.85
N VAL A 97 1.75 -8.50 -9.53
CA VAL A 97 2.75 -9.24 -8.75
C VAL A 97 2.09 -10.45 -8.10
N ALA A 98 0.89 -10.29 -7.56
CA ALA A 98 0.09 -11.38 -7.03
C ALA A 98 -0.74 -12.07 -8.13
N SER A 99 -1.22 -13.27 -7.82
CA SER A 99 -2.23 -13.96 -8.61
C SER A 99 -3.57 -13.19 -8.57
N PRO A 100 -4.42 -13.28 -9.61
CA PRO A 100 -5.74 -12.65 -9.62
C PRO A 100 -6.62 -13.10 -8.44
N GLN A 101 -7.59 -12.26 -8.06
CA GLN A 101 -8.49 -12.48 -6.90
C GLN A 101 -9.17 -13.87 -6.87
N PRO A 102 -9.60 -14.52 -7.97
CA PRO A 102 -10.13 -15.88 -7.90
C PRO A 102 -9.17 -16.89 -7.28
N ALA A 103 -7.87 -16.78 -7.52
CA ALA A 103 -6.88 -17.66 -6.90
C ALA A 103 -6.74 -17.42 -5.39
N ALA A 104 -6.93 -16.18 -4.93
CA ALA A 104 -6.99 -15.88 -3.51
C ALA A 104 -8.25 -16.45 -2.85
N ALA A 105 -9.39 -16.36 -3.53
CA ALA A 105 -10.65 -16.94 -3.07
C ALA A 105 -10.59 -18.48 -2.96
N GLU A 106 -10.08 -19.16 -3.98
CA GLU A 106 -9.86 -20.62 -3.98
C GLU A 106 -8.89 -21.04 -2.86
N MET A 107 -7.81 -20.27 -2.67
CA MET A 107 -6.85 -20.55 -1.59
C MET A 107 -7.49 -20.37 -0.21
N LEU A 108 -8.36 -19.37 -0.02
CA LEU A 108 -9.07 -19.18 1.24
C LEU A 108 -9.98 -20.37 1.56
N GLU A 109 -10.72 -20.85 0.58
CA GLU A 109 -11.60 -22.03 0.71
C GLU A 109 -10.79 -23.31 1.03
N LEU A 110 -9.66 -23.50 0.34
CA LEU A 110 -8.76 -24.62 0.59
C LEU A 110 -8.23 -24.62 2.03
N LEU A 111 -7.72 -23.47 2.49
CA LEU A 111 -7.17 -23.31 3.84
C LEU A 111 -8.25 -23.52 4.92
N ALA A 112 -9.44 -22.99 4.71
CA ALA A 112 -10.57 -23.19 5.64
C ALA A 112 -10.92 -24.68 5.76
N GLY A 113 -10.96 -25.42 4.65
CA GLY A 113 -11.20 -26.86 4.63
C GLY A 113 -10.09 -27.66 5.32
N GLU A 114 -8.82 -27.38 5.03
CA GLU A 114 -7.69 -28.12 5.61
C GLU A 114 -7.49 -27.85 7.11
N THR A 115 -7.74 -26.63 7.56
CA THR A 115 -7.55 -26.23 8.96
C THR A 115 -8.79 -26.48 9.82
N ALA A 116 -9.94 -26.69 9.20
CA ALA A 116 -11.26 -26.70 9.83
C ALA A 116 -11.55 -25.42 10.64
N ILE A 117 -11.01 -24.28 10.19
CA ILE A 117 -11.26 -22.94 10.76
C ILE A 117 -12.29 -22.24 9.90
N GLU A 118 -13.37 -21.80 10.53
CA GLU A 118 -14.45 -21.10 9.82
C GLU A 118 -14.04 -19.67 9.46
N VAL A 119 -14.25 -19.33 8.17
CA VAL A 119 -13.99 -18.00 7.62
C VAL A 119 -15.21 -17.53 6.82
N VAL A 120 -15.45 -16.22 6.82
CA VAL A 120 -16.53 -15.61 6.05
C VAL A 120 -15.90 -14.62 5.05
N ALA A 121 -15.87 -14.99 3.78
CA ALA A 121 -15.36 -14.12 2.71
C ALA A 121 -16.35 -12.96 2.45
N LEU A 122 -15.84 -11.74 2.29
CA LEU A 122 -16.69 -10.57 2.05
C LEU A 122 -17.52 -10.70 0.75
N ARG A 123 -16.99 -11.38 -0.25
CA ARG A 123 -17.66 -11.60 -1.53
C ARG A 123 -18.97 -12.40 -1.40
N THR A 124 -19.12 -13.21 -0.34
CA THR A 124 -20.31 -14.04 -0.10
C THR A 124 -21.45 -13.29 0.59
N LEU A 125 -21.15 -12.14 1.18
CA LEU A 125 -22.11 -11.34 1.94
C LEU A 125 -23.01 -10.50 1.03
N SER A 126 -24.26 -10.35 1.39
CA SER A 126 -25.16 -9.38 0.77
C SER A 126 -24.71 -7.94 1.07
N PRO A 127 -25.14 -6.92 0.29
CA PRO A 127 -24.81 -5.53 0.55
C PRO A 127 -25.19 -5.04 1.96
N ARG A 128 -26.29 -5.55 2.50
CA ARG A 128 -26.75 -5.24 3.84
C ARG A 128 -25.82 -5.84 4.92
N GLU A 129 -25.48 -7.11 4.77
CA GLU A 129 -24.54 -7.79 5.68
C GLU A 129 -23.15 -7.16 5.64
N LEU A 130 -22.64 -6.80 4.46
CA LEU A 130 -21.40 -6.04 4.30
C LEU A 130 -21.43 -4.76 5.13
N SER A 131 -22.48 -3.94 4.96
CA SER A 131 -22.62 -2.68 5.69
C SER A 131 -22.70 -2.90 7.21
N GLN A 132 -23.42 -3.93 7.67
CA GLN A 132 -23.55 -4.26 9.08
C GLN A 132 -22.23 -4.76 9.69
N ASN A 133 -21.50 -5.63 8.98
CA ASN A 133 -20.27 -6.23 9.49
C ASN A 133 -19.05 -5.29 9.39
N THR A 134 -19.07 -4.32 8.48
CA THR A 134 -17.97 -3.37 8.30
C THR A 134 -18.22 -1.99 8.93
N ALA A 135 -19.44 -1.72 9.38
CA ALA A 135 -19.93 -0.43 9.84
C ALA A 135 -19.73 0.71 8.78
N LEU A 136 -19.59 0.34 7.51
CA LEU A 136 -19.46 1.28 6.40
C LEU A 136 -20.80 1.54 5.72
N PRO A 137 -21.00 2.72 5.13
CA PRO A 137 -22.11 2.96 4.22
C PRO A 137 -22.12 1.91 3.11
N GLN A 138 -23.31 1.47 2.67
CA GLN A 138 -23.46 0.37 1.72
C GLN A 138 -22.60 0.53 0.46
N ARG A 139 -22.49 1.75 -0.09
CA ARG A 139 -21.67 2.04 -1.27
C ARG A 139 -20.19 1.82 -1.02
N GLU A 140 -19.69 2.17 0.16
CA GLU A 140 -18.27 1.98 0.54
C GLU A 140 -17.98 0.51 0.83
N ALA A 141 -18.92 -0.18 1.48
CA ALA A 141 -18.83 -1.61 1.74
C ALA A 141 -18.81 -2.42 0.42
N GLU A 142 -19.59 -2.02 -0.57
CA GLU A 142 -19.55 -2.60 -1.93
C GLU A 142 -18.19 -2.43 -2.62
N LEU A 143 -17.55 -1.27 -2.47
CA LEU A 143 -16.21 -1.05 -3.01
C LEU A 143 -15.14 -1.87 -2.28
N LEU A 144 -15.35 -2.14 -0.98
CA LEU A 144 -14.41 -2.90 -0.16
C LEU A 144 -14.22 -4.34 -0.67
N ARG A 145 -15.31 -5.00 -1.12
CA ARG A 145 -15.25 -6.37 -1.65
C ARG A 145 -14.80 -6.48 -3.10
N GLN A 146 -14.74 -5.34 -3.84
CA GLN A 146 -14.27 -5.32 -5.21
C GLN A 146 -12.75 -5.25 -5.26
N ARG A 147 -12.13 -6.42 -5.30
CA ARG A 147 -10.69 -6.62 -5.28
C ARG A 147 -10.19 -7.14 -6.63
N ASP A 148 -8.97 -6.78 -6.99
CA ASP A 148 -8.34 -7.27 -8.21
C ASP A 148 -7.45 -8.52 -7.94
N PHE A 149 -6.91 -8.65 -6.70
CA PHE A 149 -5.92 -9.67 -6.38
C PHE A 149 -6.12 -10.38 -5.04
N ASP A 150 -6.47 -9.68 -3.97
CA ASP A 150 -6.64 -10.29 -2.65
C ASP A 150 -8.11 -10.61 -2.34
N GLU A 151 -8.35 -11.44 -1.33
CA GLU A 151 -9.68 -11.73 -0.78
C GLU A 151 -9.77 -11.23 0.64
N LEU A 152 -10.82 -10.47 0.97
CA LEU A 152 -11.07 -10.01 2.32
C LEU A 152 -12.06 -10.94 3.02
N PHE A 153 -11.81 -11.21 4.30
CA PHE A 153 -12.60 -12.14 5.10
C PHE A 153 -12.56 -11.83 6.59
N PHE A 154 -13.45 -12.49 7.35
CA PHE A 154 -13.42 -12.56 8.81
C PHE A 154 -13.12 -13.99 9.24
N PHE A 155 -12.47 -14.15 10.36
CA PHE A 155 -12.48 -15.41 11.10
C PHE A 155 -13.77 -15.47 11.94
N ALA A 156 -14.52 -16.56 11.84
CA ALA A 156 -15.73 -16.77 12.63
C ALA A 156 -15.39 -17.58 13.90
N GLY A 157 -15.22 -16.86 15.02
CA GLY A 157 -14.97 -17.51 16.32
C GLY A 157 -13.61 -18.15 16.52
N ALA A 158 -12.64 -17.87 15.64
CA ALA A 158 -11.28 -18.42 15.75
C ALA A 158 -10.51 -17.80 16.93
N SER A 159 -9.76 -18.64 17.66
CA SER A 159 -8.80 -18.19 18.66
C SER A 159 -7.51 -17.65 18.03
N ASP A 160 -6.69 -16.94 18.78
CA ASP A 160 -5.39 -16.45 18.31
C ASP A 160 -4.49 -17.62 17.85
N SER A 161 -4.56 -18.78 18.49
CA SER A 161 -3.83 -19.98 18.08
C SER A 161 -4.33 -20.56 16.75
N ASP A 162 -5.64 -20.49 16.50
CA ASP A 162 -6.22 -20.89 15.22
C ASP A 162 -5.78 -19.94 14.09
N ILE A 163 -5.78 -18.65 14.34
CA ILE A 163 -5.31 -17.64 13.40
C ILE A 163 -3.83 -17.87 13.07
N GLN A 164 -2.98 -18.12 14.06
CA GLN A 164 -1.56 -18.42 13.84
C GLN A 164 -1.37 -19.68 13.01
N ARG A 165 -2.11 -20.77 13.30
CA ARG A 165 -2.08 -22.00 12.53
C ARG A 165 -2.50 -21.75 11.08
N PHE A 166 -3.59 -21.00 10.87
CA PHE A 166 -4.06 -20.64 9.53
C PHE A 166 -3.02 -19.85 8.74
N GLN A 167 -2.34 -18.89 9.38
CA GLN A 167 -1.25 -18.13 8.77
C GLN A 167 -0.03 -18.98 8.42
N GLN A 168 0.32 -19.96 9.26
CA GLN A 168 1.43 -20.90 8.99
C GLN A 168 1.13 -21.77 7.77
N GLU A 169 -0.08 -22.34 7.70
CA GLU A 169 -0.52 -23.14 6.54
C GLU A 169 -0.54 -22.31 5.25
N ALA A 170 -1.05 -21.08 5.32
CA ALA A 170 -1.04 -20.16 4.19
C ALA A 170 0.39 -19.88 3.68
N SER A 171 1.32 -19.62 4.61
CA SER A 171 2.72 -19.35 4.29
C SER A 171 3.38 -20.53 3.55
N GLY A 172 3.09 -21.76 3.94
CA GLY A 172 3.55 -22.98 3.26
C GLY A 172 3.07 -23.07 1.80
N LYS A 173 1.96 -22.44 1.47
CA LYS A 173 1.35 -22.41 0.13
C LYS A 173 1.64 -21.11 -0.66
N LYS A 174 2.60 -20.29 -0.21
CA LYS A 174 2.94 -18.97 -0.79
C LYS A 174 1.77 -17.96 -0.74
N ALA A 175 0.80 -18.20 0.14
CA ALA A 175 -0.25 -17.24 0.46
C ALA A 175 0.14 -16.42 1.68
N GLN A 176 -0.33 -15.18 1.72
CA GLN A 176 -0.09 -14.26 2.82
C GLN A 176 -1.42 -13.87 3.45
N ILE A 177 -1.51 -14.00 4.76
CA ILE A 177 -2.64 -13.58 5.57
C ILE A 177 -2.21 -12.36 6.38
N ARG A 178 -2.93 -11.24 6.22
CA ARG A 178 -2.61 -9.98 6.89
C ARG A 178 -3.82 -9.37 7.57
N PRO A 179 -3.68 -8.82 8.77
CA PRO A 179 -4.75 -8.08 9.42
C PRO A 179 -5.07 -6.78 8.67
N ARG A 180 -6.35 -6.40 8.66
CA ARG A 180 -6.89 -5.17 8.05
C ARG A 180 -7.94 -4.55 8.97
N GLY A 181 -7.53 -4.10 10.14
CA GLY A 181 -8.45 -3.69 11.20
C GLY A 181 -9.24 -4.90 11.74
N ALA A 182 -10.57 -4.88 11.63
CA ALA A 182 -11.43 -6.01 11.99
C ALA A 182 -11.46 -7.12 10.92
N LEU A 183 -10.91 -6.87 9.74
CA LEU A 183 -10.86 -7.81 8.63
C LEU A 183 -9.48 -8.43 8.49
N TRP A 184 -9.41 -9.45 7.65
CA TRP A 184 -8.17 -10.07 7.18
C TRP A 184 -8.14 -10.08 5.66
N SER A 185 -6.96 -10.04 5.09
CA SER A 185 -6.76 -10.22 3.65
C SER A 185 -5.92 -11.45 3.38
N LEU A 186 -6.30 -12.20 2.36
CA LEU A 186 -5.49 -13.28 1.80
C LEU A 186 -5.07 -12.88 0.39
N SER A 187 -3.78 -13.04 0.09
CA SER A 187 -3.23 -12.86 -1.26
C SER A 187 -2.26 -13.99 -1.60
N VAL A 188 -2.18 -14.35 -2.88
CA VAL A 188 -1.27 -15.39 -3.38
C VAL A 188 -0.15 -14.75 -4.16
N GLY A 189 1.07 -14.78 -3.61
CA GLY A 189 2.28 -14.24 -4.25
C GLY A 189 2.45 -12.73 -4.15
N ALA A 190 1.68 -12.02 -3.30
CA ALA A 190 1.87 -10.60 -3.06
C ALA A 190 3.29 -10.32 -2.53
N ASN A 191 3.90 -9.23 -3.02
CA ASN A 191 5.26 -8.86 -2.61
C ASN A 191 5.52 -7.38 -2.85
N LEU A 192 5.43 -6.57 -1.79
CA LEU A 192 5.67 -5.13 -1.87
C LEU A 192 7.09 -4.79 -2.37
N SER A 193 8.08 -5.60 -1.96
CA SER A 193 9.46 -5.43 -2.42
C SER A 193 9.60 -5.60 -3.94
N SER A 194 8.86 -6.55 -4.52
CA SER A 194 8.83 -6.74 -5.97
C SER A 194 8.13 -5.58 -6.67
N CYS A 195 7.00 -5.08 -6.13
CA CYS A 195 6.32 -3.91 -6.68
C CYS A 195 7.24 -2.68 -6.71
N VAL A 196 7.92 -2.39 -5.59
CA VAL A 196 8.86 -1.26 -5.51
C VAL A 196 10.01 -1.44 -6.49
N ARG A 197 10.59 -2.64 -6.58
CA ARG A 197 11.70 -2.94 -7.51
C ARG A 197 11.28 -2.77 -8.96
N ASP A 198 10.14 -3.34 -9.35
CA ASP A 198 9.64 -3.27 -10.73
C ASP A 198 9.36 -1.82 -11.13
N LEU A 199 8.73 -1.05 -10.25
CA LEU A 199 8.48 0.36 -10.49
C LEU A 199 9.77 1.19 -10.51
N SER A 200 10.73 0.90 -9.63
CA SER A 200 12.05 1.55 -9.63
C SER A 200 12.79 1.30 -10.94
N HIS A 201 12.72 0.09 -11.52
CA HIS A 201 13.29 -0.21 -12.84
C HIS A 201 12.62 0.59 -13.96
N LEU A 202 11.30 0.81 -13.90
CA LEU A 202 10.59 1.66 -14.86
C LEU A 202 11.06 3.12 -14.76
N TYR A 203 11.18 3.64 -13.55
CA TYR A 203 11.73 4.98 -13.31
C TYR A 203 13.19 5.10 -13.76
N GLN A 204 14.04 4.10 -13.44
CA GLN A 204 15.43 4.06 -13.88
C GLN A 204 15.56 4.20 -15.40
N ARG A 205 14.70 3.51 -16.15
CA ARG A 205 14.69 3.61 -17.62
C ARG A 205 14.20 4.97 -18.10
N SER A 206 13.19 5.54 -17.44
CA SER A 206 12.64 6.86 -17.77
C SER A 206 13.63 7.97 -17.45
N PHE A 207 14.26 7.93 -16.30
CA PHE A 207 15.22 8.95 -15.83
C PHE A 207 16.63 8.75 -16.37
N ARG A 208 16.95 7.58 -16.94
CA ARG A 208 18.31 7.15 -17.31
C ARG A 208 19.29 7.23 -16.13
N ALA A 209 18.81 7.09 -14.91
CA ALA A 209 19.58 7.11 -13.67
C ALA A 209 18.87 6.25 -12.61
N ASN A 210 19.65 5.68 -11.68
CA ASN A 210 19.07 4.96 -10.55
C ASN A 210 18.32 5.94 -9.64
N PRO A 211 17.02 5.72 -9.39
CA PRO A 211 16.28 6.56 -8.46
C PRO A 211 16.74 6.31 -7.01
N LEU A 212 16.71 7.36 -6.19
CA LEU A 212 16.76 7.26 -4.74
C LEU A 212 15.34 6.98 -4.26
N ASN A 213 15.08 5.80 -3.72
CA ASN A 213 13.79 5.42 -3.18
C ASN A 213 13.66 5.89 -1.73
N VAL A 214 12.70 6.76 -1.45
CA VAL A 214 12.40 7.28 -0.13
C VAL A 214 11.06 6.70 0.34
N GLY A 215 11.06 6.01 1.48
CA GLY A 215 9.84 5.48 2.09
C GLY A 215 9.30 6.42 3.17
N ILE A 216 7.99 6.69 3.14
CA ILE A 216 7.27 7.40 4.21
C ILE A 216 6.17 6.47 4.72
N ALA A 217 6.16 6.18 6.02
CA ALA A 217 5.17 5.28 6.62
C ALA A 217 4.99 5.55 8.12
N THR A 218 3.87 5.11 8.67
CA THR A 218 3.69 4.96 10.12
C THR A 218 4.38 3.70 10.63
N SER A 219 4.47 3.53 11.95
CA SER A 219 5.15 2.38 12.58
C SER A 219 4.63 1.02 12.08
N ASP A 220 3.31 0.91 11.88
CA ASP A 220 2.66 -0.36 11.51
C ASP A 220 2.96 -0.77 10.06
N GLU A 221 3.16 0.22 9.18
CA GLU A 221 3.39 0.02 7.75
C GLU A 221 4.89 0.01 7.39
N ALA A 222 5.73 0.54 8.28
CA ALA A 222 7.17 0.70 8.06
C ALA A 222 7.88 -0.64 7.83
N ALA A 223 7.47 -1.69 8.55
CA ALA A 223 8.10 -3.01 8.49
C ALA A 223 8.10 -3.61 7.06
N GLU A 224 7.09 -3.32 6.27
CA GLU A 224 6.99 -3.82 4.90
C GLU A 224 7.64 -2.89 3.86
N LEU A 225 7.52 -1.57 4.03
CA LEU A 225 7.99 -0.58 3.06
C LEU A 225 9.48 -0.25 3.22
N PHE A 226 9.95 -0.02 4.44
CA PHE A 226 11.31 0.48 4.67
C PHE A 226 12.43 -0.46 4.22
N PRO A 227 12.31 -1.80 4.32
CA PRO A 227 13.34 -2.70 3.83
C PRO A 227 13.71 -2.54 2.34
N VAL A 228 12.82 -1.94 1.54
CA VAL A 228 13.01 -1.78 0.08
C VAL A 228 13.28 -0.34 -0.34
N CYS A 229 13.41 0.57 0.61
CA CYS A 229 13.74 1.97 0.38
C CYS A 229 15.19 2.27 0.80
N ASP A 230 15.82 3.23 0.12
CA ASP A 230 17.19 3.67 0.42
C ASP A 230 17.24 4.60 1.63
N ARG A 231 16.16 5.37 1.84
CA ARG A 231 15.96 6.33 2.92
C ARG A 231 14.53 6.23 3.43
N CYS A 232 14.33 6.57 4.69
CA CYS A 232 13.03 6.39 5.33
C CYS A 232 12.66 7.59 6.21
N LEU A 233 11.38 7.94 6.20
CA LEU A 233 10.75 8.89 7.12
C LEU A 233 9.66 8.16 7.89
N LEU A 234 9.87 7.95 9.19
CA LEU A 234 8.90 7.29 10.06
C LEU A 234 8.01 8.34 10.72
N LEU A 235 6.72 8.28 10.42
CA LEU A 235 5.71 9.11 11.06
C LEU A 235 5.27 8.46 12.37
N SER A 236 5.52 9.08 13.51
CA SER A 236 5.16 8.51 14.81
C SER A 236 4.66 9.58 15.79
N GLY A 237 3.82 9.15 16.75
CA GLY A 237 3.34 10.04 17.84
C GLY A 237 4.38 10.32 18.92
N ARG A 238 5.58 9.74 18.83
CA ARG A 238 6.70 9.99 19.75
C ARG A 238 7.65 11.03 19.15
N GLU A 239 8.44 11.68 20.03
CA GLU A 239 9.38 12.73 19.61
C GLU A 239 10.36 12.29 18.51
N THR A 240 10.82 13.28 17.75
CA THR A 240 11.78 13.11 16.66
C THR A 240 13.09 12.45 17.15
N GLY A 241 13.58 11.46 16.41
CA GLY A 241 14.82 10.75 16.74
C GLY A 241 15.25 9.79 15.63
N GLU A 242 16.50 9.37 15.66
CA GLU A 242 16.99 8.33 14.77
C GLU A 242 16.39 6.97 15.17
N VAL A 243 15.94 6.19 14.19
CA VAL A 243 15.50 4.81 14.40
C VAL A 243 16.70 3.91 14.17
N GLU A 244 17.08 3.12 15.18
CA GLU A 244 18.08 2.06 15.03
C GLU A 244 17.57 0.97 14.07
N ALA A 245 17.82 1.14 12.81
CA ALA A 245 17.48 0.14 11.79
C ALA A 245 18.50 0.13 10.63
N GLY A 246 19.80 0.21 10.92
CA GLY A 246 20.87 -0.01 9.93
C GLY A 246 20.81 0.83 8.63
N ARG A 247 19.75 1.61 8.44
CA ARG A 247 19.49 2.51 7.33
C ARG A 247 19.19 3.89 7.87
N LYS A 248 19.56 4.92 7.15
CA LYS A 248 19.27 6.32 7.50
C LYS A 248 17.76 6.54 7.49
N CYS A 249 17.15 6.47 8.66
CA CYS A 249 15.71 6.67 8.87
C CYS A 249 15.54 7.82 9.86
N LYS A 250 14.80 8.86 9.45
CA LYS A 250 14.40 9.95 10.34
C LYS A 250 12.99 9.75 10.84
N ARG A 251 12.76 10.15 12.07
CA ARG A 251 11.43 10.14 12.69
C ARG A 251 10.84 11.54 12.64
N LEU A 252 9.57 11.63 12.22
CA LEU A 252 8.79 12.87 12.16
C LEU A 252 7.51 12.71 13.01
N PRO A 253 6.99 13.79 13.60
CA PRO A 253 5.75 13.73 14.36
C PRO A 253 4.56 13.41 13.43
N LEU A 254 3.68 12.48 13.82
CA LEU A 254 2.54 12.07 12.97
C LEU A 254 1.43 13.12 12.91
N LEU A 255 1.15 13.83 14.00
CA LEU A 255 0.00 14.73 14.14
C LEU A 255 0.41 16.20 14.34
N SER A 256 1.48 16.64 13.70
CA SER A 256 1.96 18.03 13.76
C SER A 256 1.76 18.73 12.43
N PRO A 257 1.42 20.04 12.43
CA PRO A 257 1.41 20.82 11.19
C PRO A 257 2.79 20.96 10.54
N GLU A 258 3.86 20.66 11.28
CA GLU A 258 5.25 20.71 10.78
C GLU A 258 5.68 19.43 10.06
N THR A 259 4.91 18.34 10.16
CA THR A 259 5.27 17.02 9.59
C THR A 259 5.61 17.11 8.11
N TRP A 260 4.72 17.66 7.33
CA TRP A 260 4.87 17.70 5.88
C TRP A 260 5.86 18.75 5.38
N PRO A 261 5.91 19.96 5.95
CA PRO A 261 7.00 20.92 5.68
C PRO A 261 8.39 20.33 5.96
N LEU A 262 8.58 19.66 7.12
CA LEU A 262 9.84 19.00 7.45
C LEU A 262 10.17 17.85 6.51
N ALA A 263 9.18 17.01 6.16
CA ALA A 263 9.37 15.93 5.20
C ALA A 263 9.82 16.47 3.83
N LEU A 264 9.19 17.56 3.37
CA LEU A 264 9.56 18.22 2.12
C LEU A 264 11.00 18.74 2.16
N GLU A 265 11.36 19.47 3.22
CA GLU A 265 12.71 20.02 3.41
C GLU A 265 13.77 18.90 3.40
N ILE A 266 13.55 17.80 4.16
CA ILE A 266 14.46 16.67 4.22
C ILE A 266 14.67 16.04 2.84
N ILE A 267 13.59 15.85 2.08
CA ILE A 267 13.65 15.20 0.77
C ILE A 267 14.36 16.10 -0.24
N LEU A 268 14.00 17.39 -0.31
CA LEU A 268 14.60 18.35 -1.24
C LEU A 268 16.09 18.57 -0.96
N ASN A 269 16.48 18.69 0.30
CA ASN A 269 17.85 18.92 0.73
C ASN A 269 18.66 17.62 0.94
N ARG A 270 18.02 16.44 0.79
CA ARG A 270 18.63 15.11 1.03
C ARG A 270 19.28 14.97 2.40
N GLN A 271 18.66 15.50 3.42
CA GLN A 271 19.13 15.52 4.80
C GLN A 271 18.62 14.31 5.61
N PHE A 272 18.70 13.11 5.05
CA PHE A 272 18.28 11.85 5.67
C PHE A 272 19.20 11.39 6.77
#